data_25f327574c2b7dda863877fbbf780536
#
_entry.id   25f327574c2b7dda863877fbbf780536
#
_cell.length_a   1.000
_cell.length_b   1.000
_cell.length_c   1.000
_cell.angle_alpha   90.00
_cell.angle_beta   90.00
_cell.angle_gamma   90.00
#
_symmetry.space_group_name_H-M   'P 1'
#
loop_
_entity.id
_entity.type
_entity.pdbx_description
1 polymer ?
#
loop_
_entity_poly.entity_id
_entity_poly.type
_entity_poly.pdbx_seq_one_letter_code
_entity_poly.pdbx_strand_id
1 'polypeptide(L)'
;MFHKLLVPVDLAEPDLAKRAIEAAVSMVRESGGAVRLLNVMPMTPVMLAEYVPPDFETQQKTASEEALAIIAQECALEPGRVTSVVRQGGIYHEILEEAKQFGADLIVMSSHRPAMKTYFLGSNAGHVVRYAKSSVLVLRQ
;
A
#
# COMPACT_ATOMS: atom_id res chain seq x y z
N MET A 1 0.15 -14.53 15.17
CA MET A 1 0.08 -13.21 15.79
C MET A 1 -0.58 -12.19 14.88
N PHE A 2 -0.08 -12.00 13.64
CA PHE A 2 -0.69 -11.04 12.73
C PHE A 2 -1.56 -11.74 11.70
N HIS A 3 -2.82 -11.33 11.59
CA HIS A 3 -3.81 -12.00 10.75
C HIS A 3 -4.40 -11.11 9.64
N LYS A 4 -4.34 -9.80 9.80
CA LYS A 4 -4.81 -8.86 8.77
C LYS A 4 -3.71 -7.84 8.48
N LEU A 5 -3.04 -8.03 7.37
CA LEU A 5 -1.88 -7.24 7.01
C LEU A 5 -2.21 -6.30 5.85
N LEU A 6 -1.92 -5.02 6.02
CA LEU A 6 -2.09 -4.02 4.98
C LEU A 6 -0.71 -3.67 4.41
N VAL A 7 -0.60 -3.72 3.09
CA VAL A 7 0.66 -3.41 2.39
C VAL A 7 0.42 -2.30 1.39
N PRO A 8 0.89 -1.08 1.68
CA PRO A 8 0.88 0.00 0.69
C PRO A 8 1.84 -0.32 -0.46
N VAL A 9 1.37 -0.10 -1.69
CA VAL A 9 2.12 -0.37 -2.91
C VAL A 9 2.19 0.89 -3.75
N ASP A 10 3.41 1.35 -4.04
CA ASP A 10 3.64 2.43 -5.00
C ASP A 10 3.79 1.80 -6.39
N LEU A 11 2.79 1.98 -7.24
CA LEU A 11 2.78 1.38 -8.57
C LEU A 11 3.82 2.00 -9.53
N ALA A 12 4.34 3.18 -9.19
CA ALA A 12 5.43 3.78 -9.95
C ALA A 12 6.78 3.10 -9.67
N GLU A 13 6.90 2.45 -8.51
CA GLU A 13 8.12 1.77 -8.09
C GLU A 13 7.78 0.41 -7.48
N PRO A 14 7.29 -0.54 -8.30
CA PRO A 14 6.81 -1.83 -7.80
C PRO A 14 7.89 -2.66 -7.10
N ASP A 15 9.16 -2.47 -7.46
CA ASP A 15 10.26 -3.21 -6.83
C ASP A 15 10.44 -2.86 -5.36
N LEU A 16 10.09 -1.64 -4.96
CA LEU A 16 10.16 -1.24 -3.55
C LEU A 16 9.14 -1.97 -2.71
N ALA A 17 7.96 -2.24 -3.26
CA ALA A 17 6.89 -2.93 -2.55
C ALA A 17 7.12 -4.44 -2.47
N LYS A 18 7.95 -4.99 -3.34
CA LYS A 18 8.13 -6.44 -3.46
C LYS A 18 8.55 -7.10 -2.15
N ARG A 19 9.52 -6.54 -1.44
CA ARG A 19 9.97 -7.09 -0.16
C ARG A 19 8.87 -7.05 0.89
N ALA A 20 8.13 -5.95 0.94
CA ALA A 20 7.02 -5.82 1.89
C ALA A 20 5.93 -6.86 1.59
N ILE A 21 5.60 -7.04 0.32
CA ILE A 21 4.61 -8.03 -0.11
C ILE A 21 5.07 -9.44 0.26
N GLU A 22 6.32 -9.79 -0.05
CA GLU A 22 6.88 -11.10 0.27
C GLU A 22 6.87 -11.37 1.77
N ALA A 23 7.24 -10.38 2.58
CA ALA A 23 7.22 -10.51 4.02
C ALA A 23 5.79 -10.74 4.54
N ALA A 24 4.83 -9.95 4.05
CA ALA A 24 3.43 -10.08 4.44
C ALA A 24 2.86 -11.45 4.05
N VAL A 25 3.11 -11.89 2.83
CA VAL A 25 2.66 -13.20 2.33
C VAL A 25 3.23 -14.33 3.18
N SER A 26 4.52 -14.26 3.50
CA SER A 26 5.17 -15.25 4.36
C SER A 26 4.51 -15.33 5.74
N MET A 27 4.21 -14.19 6.33
CA MET A 27 3.56 -14.14 7.65
C MET A 27 2.17 -14.77 7.64
N VAL A 28 1.36 -14.48 6.61
CA VAL A 28 -0.01 -15.01 6.58
C VAL A 28 -0.07 -16.47 6.14
N ARG A 29 0.94 -16.98 5.47
CA ARG A 29 1.00 -18.41 5.22
C ARG A 29 1.01 -19.20 6.52
N GLU A 30 1.71 -18.70 7.51
CA GLU A 30 1.77 -19.36 8.82
C GLU A 30 0.55 -19.09 9.68
N SER A 31 0.05 -17.85 9.67
CA SER A 31 -1.06 -17.46 10.54
C SER A 31 -2.43 -17.85 10.01
N GLY A 32 -2.54 -18.14 8.72
CA GLY A 32 -3.83 -18.33 8.07
C GLY A 32 -4.57 -17.02 7.76
N GLY A 33 -3.90 -15.90 7.90
CA GLY A 33 -4.49 -14.59 7.74
C GLY A 33 -4.64 -14.12 6.29
N ALA A 34 -4.89 -12.83 6.12
CA ALA A 34 -5.14 -12.18 4.83
C ALA A 34 -4.26 -10.95 4.65
N VAL A 35 -3.96 -10.66 3.40
CA VAL A 35 -3.19 -9.47 2.99
C VAL A 35 -4.07 -8.58 2.14
N ARG A 36 -4.06 -7.29 2.40
CA ARG A 36 -4.66 -6.29 1.52
C ARG A 36 -3.58 -5.40 0.95
N LEU A 37 -3.52 -5.34 -0.37
CA LEU A 37 -2.64 -4.43 -1.08
C LEU A 37 -3.39 -3.12 -1.31
N LEU A 38 -2.74 -2.01 -1.01
CA LEU A 38 -3.33 -0.68 -1.13
C LEU A 38 -2.47 0.19 -2.03
N ASN A 39 -3.09 0.78 -3.03
CA ASN A 39 -2.47 1.87 -3.78
C ASN A 39 -3.23 3.17 -3.48
N VAL A 40 -2.51 4.24 -3.21
CA VAL A 40 -3.08 5.55 -2.98
C VAL A 40 -2.71 6.45 -4.16
N MET A 41 -3.74 6.92 -4.86
CA MET A 41 -3.59 7.89 -5.94
C MET A 41 -3.59 9.29 -5.36
N PRO A 42 -2.69 10.18 -5.80
CA PRO A 42 -2.75 11.57 -5.39
C PRO A 42 -3.97 12.27 -6.00
N MET A 43 -4.44 13.31 -5.33
CA MET A 43 -5.48 14.16 -5.90
C MET A 43 -4.92 14.94 -7.08
N THR A 44 -5.72 15.07 -8.15
CA THR A 44 -5.36 15.94 -9.26
C THR A 44 -5.41 17.39 -8.78
N PRO A 45 -4.31 18.17 -8.92
CA PRO A 45 -4.34 19.57 -8.54
C PRO A 45 -5.42 20.32 -9.28
N VAL A 46 -6.15 21.20 -8.57
CA VAL A 46 -7.25 22.00 -9.16
C VAL A 46 -6.77 22.78 -10.37
N MET A 47 -5.55 23.30 -10.33
CA MET A 47 -4.97 24.04 -11.44
C MET A 47 -4.78 23.22 -12.72
N LEU A 48 -4.69 21.92 -12.61
CA LEU A 48 -4.50 21.01 -13.73
C LEU A 48 -5.79 20.34 -14.19
N ALA A 49 -6.88 20.49 -13.45
CA ALA A 49 -8.13 19.79 -13.72
C ALA A 49 -8.69 20.07 -15.12
N GLU A 50 -8.51 21.29 -15.63
CA GLU A 50 -9.00 21.67 -16.97
C GLU A 50 -8.09 21.18 -18.11
N TYR A 51 -6.89 20.70 -17.81
CA TYR A 51 -5.94 20.21 -18.81
C TYR A 51 -5.95 18.68 -18.96
N VAL A 52 -6.76 17.99 -18.20
CA VAL A 52 -6.90 16.53 -18.28
C VAL A 52 -8.30 16.15 -18.78
N PRO A 53 -8.46 14.99 -19.44
CA PRO A 53 -9.78 14.52 -19.85
C PRO A 53 -10.75 14.43 -18.68
N PRO A 54 -12.07 14.59 -18.90
CA PRO A 54 -13.06 14.50 -17.82
C PRO A 54 -13.07 13.15 -17.09
N ASP A 55 -12.68 12.07 -17.76
CA ASP A 55 -12.63 10.71 -17.20
C ASP A 55 -11.24 10.28 -16.76
N PHE A 56 -10.29 11.23 -16.67
CA PHE A 56 -8.89 10.97 -16.35
C PHE A 56 -8.73 10.21 -15.04
N GLU A 57 -9.38 10.69 -13.97
CA GLU A 57 -9.29 10.04 -12.67
C GLU A 57 -9.88 8.63 -12.67
N THR A 58 -11.00 8.44 -13.37
CA THR A 58 -11.62 7.13 -13.51
C THR A 58 -10.71 6.17 -14.26
N GLN A 59 -10.09 6.61 -15.33
CA GLN A 59 -9.16 5.80 -16.11
C GLN A 59 -7.91 5.45 -15.29
N GLN A 60 -7.37 6.40 -14.56
CA GLN A 60 -6.23 6.17 -13.67
C GLN A 60 -6.57 5.14 -12.59
N LYS A 61 -7.73 5.27 -11.98
CA LYS A 61 -8.17 4.35 -10.95
C LYS A 61 -8.31 2.94 -11.50
N THR A 62 -8.95 2.79 -12.66
CA THR A 62 -9.11 1.48 -13.31
C THR A 62 -7.76 0.85 -13.63
N ALA A 63 -6.83 1.62 -14.19
CA ALA A 63 -5.50 1.11 -14.49
C ALA A 63 -4.75 0.68 -13.22
N SER A 64 -4.88 1.44 -12.14
CA SER A 64 -4.27 1.10 -10.85
C SER A 64 -4.90 -0.15 -10.26
N GLU A 65 -6.22 -0.28 -10.34
CA GLU A 65 -6.92 -1.47 -9.86
C GLU A 65 -6.48 -2.72 -10.61
N GLU A 66 -6.35 -2.64 -11.93
CA GLU A 66 -5.89 -3.75 -12.76
C GLU A 66 -4.45 -4.15 -12.43
N ALA A 67 -3.55 -3.16 -12.32
CA ALA A 67 -2.15 -3.41 -11.98
C ALA A 67 -2.01 -4.07 -10.61
N LEU A 68 -2.76 -3.58 -9.64
CA LEU A 68 -2.73 -4.10 -8.28
C LEU A 68 -3.31 -5.51 -8.21
N ALA A 69 -4.35 -5.79 -8.98
CA ALA A 69 -4.95 -7.12 -9.05
C ALA A 69 -3.97 -8.15 -9.61
N ILE A 70 -3.16 -7.77 -10.60
CA ILE A 70 -2.11 -8.64 -11.14
C ILE A 70 -1.09 -9.00 -10.06
N ILE A 71 -0.65 -8.00 -9.28
CA ILE A 71 0.28 -8.23 -8.17
C ILE A 71 -0.34 -9.16 -7.14
N ALA A 72 -1.63 -8.97 -6.83
CA ALA A 72 -2.34 -9.83 -5.89
C ALA A 72 -2.37 -11.29 -6.36
N GLN A 73 -2.60 -11.52 -7.64
CA GLN A 73 -2.61 -12.87 -8.22
C GLN A 73 -1.25 -13.55 -8.12
N GLU A 74 -0.18 -12.77 -8.27
CA GLU A 74 1.19 -13.29 -8.19
C GLU A 74 1.59 -13.73 -6.78
N CYS A 75 0.83 -13.35 -5.76
CA CYS A 75 1.13 -13.71 -4.38
C CYS A 75 0.93 -15.20 -4.06
N ALA A 76 0.29 -15.96 -4.94
CA ALA A 76 0.13 -17.41 -4.82
C ALA A 76 -0.46 -17.88 -3.48
N LEU A 77 -1.45 -17.14 -2.98
CA LEU A 77 -2.25 -17.54 -1.83
C LEU A 77 -3.63 -17.99 -2.29
N GLU A 78 -4.35 -18.66 -1.41
CA GLU A 78 -5.72 -19.09 -1.69
C GLU A 78 -6.61 -17.91 -2.06
N PRO A 79 -7.60 -18.12 -2.94
CA PRO A 79 -8.53 -17.05 -3.33
C PRO A 79 -9.17 -16.37 -2.11
N GLY A 80 -9.22 -15.04 -2.14
CA GLY A 80 -9.79 -14.25 -1.06
C GLY A 80 -8.82 -13.90 0.07
N ARG A 81 -7.65 -14.53 0.13
CA ARG A 81 -6.65 -14.19 1.14
C ARG A 81 -5.80 -12.99 0.76
N VAL A 82 -5.72 -12.66 -0.53
CA VAL A 82 -5.10 -11.42 -0.99
C VAL A 82 -6.15 -10.61 -1.72
N THR A 83 -6.41 -9.42 -1.22
CA THR A 83 -7.32 -8.46 -1.84
C THR A 83 -6.56 -7.18 -2.17
N SER A 84 -7.15 -6.34 -2.97
CA SER A 84 -6.54 -5.08 -3.37
C SER A 84 -7.56 -3.97 -3.36
N VAL A 85 -7.10 -2.75 -3.09
CA VAL A 85 -7.96 -1.56 -3.07
C VAL A 85 -7.14 -0.36 -3.52
N VAL A 86 -7.79 0.54 -4.26
CA VAL A 86 -7.21 1.82 -4.67
C VAL A 86 -8.00 2.92 -3.99
N ARG A 87 -7.31 3.82 -3.32
CA ARG A 87 -7.87 5.00 -2.67
C ARG A 87 -7.26 6.24 -3.30
N GLN A 88 -7.89 7.39 -3.08
CA GLN A 88 -7.37 8.66 -3.58
C GLN A 88 -7.33 9.67 -2.44
N GLY A 89 -6.21 10.37 -2.31
CA GLY A 89 -6.01 11.36 -1.26
C GLY A 89 -4.56 11.47 -0.84
N GLY A 90 -4.35 11.96 0.38
CA GLY A 90 -3.03 12.03 0.98
C GLY A 90 -2.54 10.63 1.34
N ILE A 91 -1.28 10.33 1.01
CA ILE A 91 -0.78 8.95 1.07
C ILE A 91 -0.91 8.36 2.48
N TYR A 92 -0.28 8.96 3.48
CA TYR A 92 -0.32 8.37 4.82
C TYR A 92 -1.73 8.41 5.40
N HIS A 93 -2.51 9.43 5.09
CA HIS A 93 -3.87 9.56 5.58
C HIS A 93 -4.75 8.41 5.07
N GLU A 94 -4.67 8.10 3.78
CA GLU A 94 -5.45 7.01 3.19
C GLU A 94 -4.97 5.63 3.66
N ILE A 95 -3.67 5.48 3.92
CA ILE A 95 -3.14 4.24 4.52
C ILE A 95 -3.78 4.02 5.89
N LEU A 96 -3.82 5.05 6.73
CA LEU A 96 -4.40 4.95 8.07
C LEU A 96 -5.88 4.67 8.02
N GLU A 97 -6.61 5.31 7.11
CA GLU A 97 -8.05 5.06 6.94
C GLU A 97 -8.33 3.64 6.46
N GLU A 98 -7.56 3.14 5.49
CA GLU A 98 -7.74 1.76 5.02
C GLU A 98 -7.39 0.75 6.10
N ALA A 99 -6.34 0.99 6.87
CA ALA A 99 -5.98 0.13 7.98
C ALA A 99 -7.13 0.01 8.98
N LYS A 100 -7.79 1.12 9.27
CA LYS A 100 -8.95 1.14 10.16
C LYS A 100 -10.12 0.36 9.57
N GLN A 101 -10.47 0.60 8.31
CA GLN A 101 -11.60 -0.06 7.66
C GLN A 101 -11.39 -1.55 7.47
N PHE A 102 -10.19 -1.95 7.11
CA PHE A 102 -9.83 -3.36 6.93
C PHE A 102 -9.71 -4.08 8.29
N GLY A 103 -9.44 -3.33 9.35
CA GLY A 103 -9.14 -3.91 10.65
C GLY A 103 -7.73 -4.50 10.68
N ALA A 104 -6.78 -3.84 10.03
CA ALA A 104 -5.41 -4.31 9.98
C ALA A 104 -4.79 -4.38 11.37
N ASP A 105 -4.10 -5.48 11.67
CA ASP A 105 -3.32 -5.62 12.89
C ASP A 105 -1.83 -5.42 12.63
N LEU A 106 -1.44 -5.33 11.36
CA LEU A 106 -0.08 -4.97 10.97
C LEU A 106 -0.10 -4.23 9.63
N ILE A 107 0.65 -3.13 9.57
CA ILE A 107 0.94 -2.44 8.31
C ILE A 107 2.38 -2.78 7.96
N VAL A 108 2.62 -3.27 6.73
CA VAL A 108 3.97 -3.63 6.26
C VAL A 108 4.36 -2.67 5.15
N MET A 109 5.38 -1.87 5.38
CA MET A 109 5.82 -0.84 4.45
C MET A 109 7.29 -0.99 4.12
N SER A 110 7.68 -0.46 2.97
CA SER A 110 9.09 -0.28 2.64
C SER A 110 9.51 1.15 2.94
N SER A 111 10.70 1.29 3.51
CA SER A 111 11.33 2.59 3.64
C SER A 111 11.68 3.10 2.25
N HIS A 112 11.30 4.35 1.98
CA HIS A 112 11.47 4.93 0.65
C HIS A 112 12.85 5.61 0.53
N ARG A 113 13.44 5.58 -0.67
CA ARG A 113 14.65 6.28 -1.10
C ARG A 113 15.98 5.73 -0.58
N PRO A 114 16.62 4.86 -1.37
CA PRO A 114 17.96 4.39 -1.07
C PRO A 114 19.03 5.48 -1.09
N ALA A 115 18.74 6.65 -1.69
CA ALA A 115 19.66 7.79 -1.69
C ALA A 115 19.70 8.54 -0.37
N MET A 116 18.73 8.34 0.52
CA MET A 116 18.71 8.94 1.85
C MET A 116 19.57 8.14 2.82
N LYS A 117 20.05 8.83 3.86
CA LYS A 117 20.82 8.15 4.91
C LYS A 117 19.94 7.09 5.58
N THR A 118 20.57 5.96 5.91
CA THR A 118 19.88 4.74 6.32
C THR A 118 19.04 4.86 7.59
N TYR A 119 19.30 5.84 8.43
CA TYR A 119 18.53 6.04 9.65
C TYR A 119 17.31 6.95 9.49
N PHE A 120 17.07 7.50 8.31
CA PHE A 120 15.86 8.27 8.06
C PHE A 120 14.76 7.37 7.51
N LEU A 121 13.55 7.53 8.04
CA LEU A 121 12.36 6.98 7.43
C LEU A 121 11.85 7.96 6.36
N GLY A 122 11.21 7.44 5.30
CA GLY A 122 10.49 8.28 4.37
C GLY A 122 9.35 9.01 5.08
N SER A 123 8.91 10.15 4.55
CA SER A 123 7.88 10.97 5.20
C SER A 123 6.58 10.21 5.46
N ASN A 124 6.13 9.41 4.49
CA ASN A 124 4.91 8.64 4.65
C ASN A 124 5.09 7.51 5.68
N ALA A 125 6.20 6.80 5.64
CA ALA A 125 6.49 5.76 6.63
C ALA A 125 6.58 6.37 8.04
N GLY A 126 7.24 7.51 8.17
CA GLY A 126 7.33 8.22 9.45
C GLY A 126 5.97 8.62 10.02
N HIS A 127 5.08 9.13 9.18
CA HIS A 127 3.73 9.50 9.61
C HIS A 127 2.89 8.28 9.97
N VAL A 128 2.99 7.21 9.21
CA VAL A 128 2.26 5.97 9.52
C VAL A 128 2.73 5.40 10.85
N VAL A 129 4.04 5.32 11.07
CA VAL A 129 4.58 4.84 12.35
C VAL A 129 4.07 5.68 13.51
N ARG A 130 4.02 7.00 13.34
CA ARG A 130 3.61 7.91 14.40
C ARG A 130 2.12 7.81 14.72
N TYR A 131 1.27 7.66 13.73
CA TYR A 131 -0.17 7.80 13.91
C TYR A 131 -0.97 6.49 13.81
N ALA A 132 -0.36 5.39 13.39
CA ALA A 132 -1.06 4.12 13.29
C ALA A 132 -1.47 3.61 14.68
N LYS A 133 -2.64 3.01 14.73
CA LYS A 133 -3.12 2.33 15.95
C LYS A 133 -2.71 0.86 15.97
N SER A 134 -2.32 0.33 14.82
CA SER A 134 -1.80 -1.03 14.69
C SER A 134 -0.27 -1.02 14.75
N SER A 135 0.31 -2.20 14.83
CA SER A 135 1.75 -2.37 14.65
C SER A 135 2.16 -2.03 13.22
N VAL A 136 3.39 -1.57 13.06
CA VAL A 136 3.93 -1.20 11.75
C VAL A 136 5.31 -1.82 11.61
N LEU A 137 5.51 -2.57 10.53
CA LEU A 137 6.81 -3.10 10.15
C LEU A 137 7.33 -2.28 8.97
N VAL A 138 8.48 -1.66 9.13
CA VAL A 138 9.12 -0.90 8.06
C VAL A 138 10.37 -1.64 7.61
N LEU A 139 10.37 -2.11 6.37
CA LEU A 139 11.51 -2.80 5.79
C LEU A 139 12.42 -1.77 5.12
N ARG A 140 13.69 -1.81 5.47
CA ARG A 140 14.69 -0.92 4.87
C ARG A 140 15.29 -1.53 3.64
N GLN A 141 15.62 -0.68 2.68
CA GLN A 141 16.25 -1.10 1.42
C GLN A 141 17.73 -1.41 1.61
#